data_e4218dc244d1a67f3a635c4f2f54611d
#
_entry.id   e4218dc244d1a67f3a635c4f2f54611d
#
_cell.length_a   1.000
_cell.length_b   1.000
_cell.length_c   1.000
_cell.angle_alpha   90.00
_cell.angle_beta   90.00
_cell.angle_gamma   90.00
#
_symmetry.space_group_name_H-M   'P 1'
#
loop_
_entity.id
_entity.type
_entity.pdbx_description
1 polymer ?
#
loop_
_entity_poly.entity_id
_entity_poly.type
_entity_poly.pdbx_seq_one_letter_code
_entity_poly.pdbx_strand_id
1 'polypeptide(L)'
;MKKAIDNSYNDYCMAVSISQYNKMRELEGQKPINLANNDVLVLSNVQKFEGPINDFIKNNGKIDINGTEYKVQNDKAIEDSLYSSGMAINTITLVVPDKIVQNLIPYTGYININYTGSNTEKKTQESNIEAIFDKLNREKPDGYIGNGYTRTQLYEQSLGLSAIVIYLSIYLGIVFLIASAAVLALQQLSEASDSINRYKALRKIGVTDKMINKSIFIQTLIYFGAPLALAIAHSIVAIYVVNDFISALGSTNIIISALIILVFILLIYSGYFYATYTSYKKIIKNNKRGLY
;
A
#
# COMPACT_ATOMS: atom_id res chain seq x y z
N MET A 1 10.26 -12.41 24.84
CA MET A 1 10.00 -12.62 23.40
C MET A 1 8.78 -13.55 23.17
N LYS A 2 8.68 -14.74 23.77
CA LYS A 2 7.52 -15.65 23.65
C LYS A 2 6.15 -14.95 23.86
N LYS A 3 5.99 -14.08 24.86
CA LYS A 3 4.73 -13.37 25.14
C LYS A 3 4.33 -12.27 24.14
N ALA A 4 5.25 -11.75 23.35
CA ALA A 4 4.96 -10.70 22.36
C ALA A 4 4.57 -11.27 20.98
N ILE A 5 4.83 -12.58 20.76
CA ILE A 5 4.65 -13.26 19.47
C ILE A 5 3.56 -14.34 19.55
N ASP A 6 2.91 -14.48 20.71
CA ASP A 6 2.09 -15.66 21.13
C ASP A 6 0.75 -15.82 20.38
N ASN A 7 0.54 -15.24 19.21
CA ASN A 7 -0.76 -15.42 18.53
C ASN A 7 -0.76 -15.75 17.04
N SER A 8 0.34 -16.04 16.42
CA SER A 8 0.28 -16.69 15.09
C SER A 8 1.66 -16.89 14.48
N TYR A 9 1.97 -18.07 14.09
CA TYR A 9 3.13 -18.58 13.35
C TYR A 9 4.29 -19.14 14.17
N ASN A 10 4.35 -20.47 14.14
CA ASN A 10 5.45 -21.36 14.47
C ASN A 10 6.58 -20.82 15.36
N ASP A 11 6.85 -21.54 16.43
CA ASP A 11 7.88 -21.32 17.47
C ASP A 11 9.34 -21.22 16.96
N TYR A 12 9.59 -20.98 15.67
CA TYR A 12 10.93 -21.00 15.10
C TYR A 12 11.38 -19.59 14.70
N CYS A 13 12.48 -19.14 15.31
CA CYS A 13 13.22 -17.96 14.88
C CYS A 13 14.38 -18.42 13.99
N MET A 14 14.53 -17.84 12.81
CA MET A 14 15.66 -18.12 11.94
C MET A 14 16.94 -17.50 12.51
N ALA A 15 18.05 -18.23 12.38
CA ALA A 15 19.38 -17.73 12.72
C ALA A 15 20.33 -17.84 11.52
N VAL A 16 21.15 -16.81 11.32
CA VAL A 16 22.19 -16.76 10.28
C VAL A 16 23.52 -16.39 10.93
N SER A 17 24.64 -16.93 10.42
CA SER A 17 25.97 -16.54 10.91
C SER A 17 26.35 -15.12 10.50
N ILE A 18 27.11 -14.45 11.35
CA ILE A 18 27.61 -13.10 11.06
C ILE A 18 28.45 -13.05 9.77
N SER A 19 29.25 -14.09 9.51
CA SER A 19 30.03 -14.17 8.29
C SER A 19 29.17 -14.24 7.02
N GLN A 20 28.07 -15.01 7.05
CA GLN A 20 27.14 -15.10 5.92
C GLN A 20 26.35 -13.80 5.75
N TYR A 21 25.90 -13.21 6.84
CA TYR A 21 25.20 -11.93 6.82
C TYR A 21 26.07 -10.82 6.27
N ASN A 22 27.33 -10.73 6.69
CA ASN A 22 28.28 -9.74 6.17
C ASN A 22 28.59 -9.91 4.67
N LYS A 23 28.69 -11.14 4.16
CA LYS A 23 28.81 -11.39 2.72
C LYS A 23 27.60 -10.86 1.94
N MET A 24 26.39 -11.02 2.49
CA MET A 24 25.18 -10.48 1.88
C MET A 24 25.22 -8.94 1.87
N ARG A 25 25.58 -8.32 2.97
CA ARG A 25 25.74 -6.86 3.07
C ARG A 25 26.76 -6.31 2.07
N GLU A 26 27.86 -7.00 1.87
CA GLU A 26 28.88 -6.63 0.86
C GLU A 26 28.31 -6.67 -0.56
N LEU A 27 27.49 -7.67 -0.91
CA LEU A 27 26.80 -7.75 -2.20
C LEU A 27 25.85 -6.57 -2.43
N GLU A 28 25.28 -6.02 -1.36
CA GLU A 28 24.41 -4.83 -1.39
C GLU A 28 25.19 -3.51 -1.30
N GLY A 29 26.52 -3.56 -1.23
CA GLY A 29 27.37 -2.38 -1.08
C GLY A 29 27.36 -1.77 0.33
N GLN A 30 26.88 -2.52 1.32
CA GLN A 30 26.83 -2.11 2.71
C GLN A 30 28.11 -2.51 3.46
N LYS A 31 28.44 -1.77 4.52
CA LYS A 31 29.61 -2.09 5.35
C LYS A 31 29.32 -3.32 6.23
N PRO A 32 30.31 -4.21 6.44
CA PRO A 32 30.18 -5.32 7.37
C PRO A 32 29.97 -4.82 8.80
N ILE A 33 29.22 -5.58 9.58
CA ILE A 33 28.99 -5.33 11.01
C ILE A 33 29.94 -6.21 11.82
N ASN A 34 30.55 -5.63 12.84
CA ASN A 34 31.35 -6.39 13.81
C ASN A 34 30.43 -6.86 14.96
N LEU A 35 30.36 -8.16 15.17
CA LEU A 35 29.55 -8.78 16.21
C LEU A 35 30.48 -9.38 17.28
N ALA A 36 30.23 -9.05 18.56
CA ALA A 36 30.97 -9.64 19.67
C ALA A 36 30.57 -11.11 19.88
N ASN A 37 31.47 -11.91 20.42
CA ASN A 37 31.28 -13.37 20.53
C ASN A 37 30.07 -13.80 21.39
N ASN A 38 29.63 -12.94 22.30
CA ASN A 38 28.50 -13.20 23.21
C ASN A 38 27.26 -12.35 22.87
N ASP A 39 27.27 -11.72 21.71
CA ASP A 39 26.20 -10.84 21.27
C ASP A 39 25.49 -11.43 20.04
N VAL A 40 24.28 -10.93 19.78
CA VAL A 40 23.49 -11.23 18.61
C VAL A 40 22.89 -9.94 18.05
N LEU A 41 22.55 -9.94 16.74
CA LEU A 41 21.74 -8.87 16.16
C LEU A 41 20.32 -9.39 15.89
N VAL A 42 19.35 -8.50 15.98
CA VAL A 42 17.95 -8.77 15.62
C VAL A 42 17.61 -8.02 14.36
N LEU A 43 17.20 -8.75 13.32
CA LEU A 43 16.70 -8.21 12.06
C LEU A 43 15.19 -8.37 12.00
N SER A 44 14.50 -7.34 11.50
CA SER A 44 13.07 -7.40 11.14
C SER A 44 12.79 -6.29 10.15
N ASN A 45 12.07 -6.58 9.05
CA ASN A 45 11.61 -5.57 8.11
C ASN A 45 10.08 -5.38 8.12
N VAL A 46 9.42 -5.90 9.15
CA VAL A 46 7.97 -5.75 9.35
C VAL A 46 7.70 -4.67 10.38
N GLN A 47 7.25 -3.51 9.94
CA GLN A 47 7.04 -2.34 10.78
C GLN A 47 6.14 -2.60 12.01
N LYS A 48 5.15 -3.47 11.86
CA LYS A 48 4.25 -3.87 12.97
C LYS A 48 4.98 -4.50 14.15
N PHE A 49 6.11 -5.16 13.92
CA PHE A 49 6.92 -5.80 14.96
C PHE A 49 8.05 -4.91 15.47
N GLU A 50 8.31 -3.78 14.81
CA GLU A 50 9.40 -2.87 15.20
C GLU A 50 9.25 -2.36 16.65
N GLY A 51 8.06 -1.87 17.01
CA GLY A 51 7.80 -1.38 18.36
C GLY A 51 8.05 -2.46 19.43
N PRO A 52 7.36 -3.61 19.39
CA PRO A 52 7.59 -4.71 20.33
C PRO A 52 9.02 -5.22 20.39
N ILE A 53 9.73 -5.30 19.25
CA ILE A 53 11.14 -5.73 19.20
C ILE A 53 12.03 -4.68 19.85
N ASN A 54 11.85 -3.40 19.54
CA ASN A 54 12.63 -2.31 20.11
C ASN A 54 12.40 -2.19 21.63
N ASP A 55 11.18 -2.39 22.12
CA ASP A 55 10.87 -2.43 23.54
C ASP A 55 11.55 -3.63 24.24
N PHE A 56 11.56 -4.79 23.59
CA PHE A 56 12.30 -5.95 24.09
C PHE A 56 13.80 -5.67 24.18
N ILE A 57 14.40 -5.10 23.13
CA ILE A 57 15.83 -4.76 23.09
C ILE A 57 16.18 -3.80 24.23
N LYS A 58 15.37 -2.74 24.44
CA LYS A 58 15.61 -1.73 25.49
C LYS A 58 15.45 -2.28 26.90
N ASN A 59 14.43 -3.10 27.15
CA ASN A 59 14.06 -3.53 28.49
C ASN A 59 14.85 -4.74 28.99
N ASN A 60 15.20 -5.68 28.12
CA ASN A 60 15.89 -6.92 28.50
C ASN A 60 17.04 -7.26 27.57
N GLY A 61 16.85 -7.16 26.26
CA GLY A 61 17.87 -7.33 25.22
C GLY A 61 18.67 -8.62 25.32
N LYS A 62 18.13 -9.68 25.91
CA LYS A 62 18.80 -10.97 26.10
C LYS A 62 18.00 -12.09 25.49
N ILE A 63 18.65 -12.97 24.75
CA ILE A 63 18.06 -14.09 24.04
C ILE A 63 18.79 -15.38 24.47
N ASP A 64 18.02 -16.36 24.91
CA ASP A 64 18.54 -17.70 25.17
C ASP A 64 18.59 -18.52 23.87
N ILE A 65 19.75 -19.06 23.57
CA ILE A 65 19.96 -19.99 22.44
C ILE A 65 20.61 -21.24 23.02
N ASN A 66 19.85 -22.33 23.05
CA ASN A 66 20.29 -23.63 23.56
C ASN A 66 20.87 -23.57 24.99
N GLY A 67 20.26 -22.79 25.89
CA GLY A 67 20.68 -22.67 27.29
C GLY A 67 21.81 -21.66 27.53
N THR A 68 22.21 -20.91 26.52
CA THR A 68 23.20 -19.85 26.65
C THR A 68 22.57 -18.49 26.37
N GLU A 69 22.72 -17.54 27.30
CA GLU A 69 22.24 -16.16 27.14
C GLU A 69 23.19 -15.35 26.27
N TYR A 70 22.62 -14.69 25.23
CA TYR A 70 23.30 -13.73 24.35
C TYR A 70 22.63 -12.36 24.50
N LYS A 71 23.44 -11.30 24.47
CA LYS A 71 22.94 -9.93 24.51
C LYS A 71 22.67 -9.43 23.10
N VAL A 72 21.59 -8.69 22.89
CA VAL A 72 21.31 -8.00 21.63
C VAL A 72 22.22 -6.78 21.54
N GLN A 73 23.06 -6.70 20.52
CA GLN A 73 24.04 -5.61 20.34
C GLN A 73 23.42 -4.36 19.71
N ASN A 74 22.41 -4.53 18.84
CA ASN A 74 21.75 -3.38 18.20
C ASN A 74 20.71 -2.75 19.12
N ASP A 75 20.61 -1.42 19.09
CA ASP A 75 19.67 -0.64 19.91
C ASP A 75 18.23 -0.65 19.38
N LYS A 76 18.06 -1.00 18.10
CA LYS A 76 16.80 -1.15 17.40
C LYS A 76 16.89 -2.31 16.42
N ALA A 77 15.74 -2.92 16.06
CA ALA A 77 15.69 -3.89 14.97
C ALA A 77 16.35 -3.32 13.71
N ILE A 78 17.22 -4.11 13.08
CA ILE A 78 17.79 -3.74 11.77
C ILE A 78 16.76 -4.09 10.71
N GLU A 79 16.34 -3.10 9.94
CA GLU A 79 15.37 -3.26 8.84
C GLU A 79 16.06 -3.93 7.65
N ASP A 80 16.14 -5.27 7.68
CA ASP A 80 16.86 -6.04 6.67
C ASP A 80 16.22 -7.43 6.48
N SER A 81 16.52 -8.07 5.33
CA SER A 81 16.08 -9.41 4.97
C SER A 81 17.24 -10.22 4.41
N LEU A 82 17.24 -11.53 4.65
CA LEU A 82 18.28 -12.45 4.15
C LEU A 82 18.19 -12.75 2.65
N TYR A 83 17.09 -12.35 2.01
CA TYR A 83 16.83 -12.67 0.61
C TYR A 83 16.03 -11.56 -0.05
N SER A 84 16.21 -11.40 -1.35
CA SER A 84 15.43 -10.49 -2.17
C SER A 84 14.27 -11.25 -2.81
N SER A 85 13.04 -10.83 -2.54
CA SER A 85 11.83 -11.32 -3.20
C SER A 85 10.83 -10.18 -3.36
N GLY A 86 9.77 -10.38 -4.14
CA GLY A 86 8.68 -9.40 -4.28
C GLY A 86 7.96 -9.09 -2.96
N MET A 87 8.02 -10.02 -2.00
CA MET A 87 7.60 -9.85 -0.61
C MET A 87 8.66 -10.48 0.30
N ALA A 88 9.81 -9.84 0.43
CA ALA A 88 10.85 -10.27 1.36
C ALA A 88 10.45 -9.93 2.81
N ILE A 89 9.44 -10.63 3.34
CA ILE A 89 8.97 -10.44 4.72
C ILE A 89 9.89 -11.18 5.65
N ASN A 90 10.65 -10.45 6.45
CA ASN A 90 11.44 -10.97 7.56
C ASN A 90 10.82 -10.54 8.89
N THR A 91 10.11 -11.44 9.52
CA THR A 91 9.45 -11.17 10.80
C THR A 91 10.50 -10.96 11.88
N ILE A 92 11.37 -11.95 12.09
CA ILE A 92 12.50 -11.91 13.01
C ILE A 92 13.56 -12.89 12.52
N THR A 93 14.78 -12.40 12.37
CA THR A 93 15.97 -13.21 12.15
C THR A 93 17.06 -12.77 13.12
N LEU A 94 17.76 -13.73 13.69
CA LEU A 94 18.92 -13.50 14.53
C LEU A 94 20.20 -13.63 13.72
N VAL A 95 21.08 -12.65 13.80
CA VAL A 95 22.46 -12.79 13.35
C VAL A 95 23.29 -13.21 14.56
N VAL A 96 23.93 -14.34 14.45
CA VAL A 96 24.65 -14.97 15.56
C VAL A 96 26.12 -15.20 15.19
N PRO A 97 27.03 -15.34 16.18
CA PRO A 97 28.39 -15.80 15.93
C PRO A 97 28.45 -17.11 15.16
N ASP A 98 29.43 -17.28 14.26
CA ASP A 98 29.54 -18.44 13.37
C ASP A 98 29.54 -19.79 14.10
N LYS A 99 30.14 -19.85 15.29
CA LYS A 99 30.19 -21.05 16.12
C LYS A 99 28.81 -21.60 16.53
N ILE A 100 27.82 -20.72 16.68
CA ILE A 100 26.47 -21.10 17.08
C ILE A 100 25.77 -21.85 15.96
N VAL A 101 25.90 -21.35 14.71
CA VAL A 101 25.22 -21.95 13.55
C VAL A 101 25.71 -23.37 13.26
N GLN A 102 26.99 -23.68 13.57
CA GLN A 102 27.54 -25.02 13.37
C GLN A 102 26.80 -26.11 14.14
N ASN A 103 26.15 -25.74 15.24
CA ASN A 103 25.39 -26.66 16.11
C ASN A 103 23.86 -26.60 15.86
N LEU A 104 23.40 -25.84 14.86
CA LEU A 104 22.00 -25.72 14.50
C LEU A 104 21.67 -26.60 13.28
N ILE A 105 20.45 -27.12 13.24
CA ILE A 105 19.96 -27.88 12.09
C ILE A 105 19.64 -26.90 10.96
N PRO A 106 20.27 -27.03 9.76
CA PRO A 106 19.95 -26.18 8.63
C PRO A 106 18.45 -26.32 8.26
N TYR A 107 17.74 -25.19 8.24
CA TYR A 107 16.33 -25.14 7.84
C TYR A 107 16.16 -24.84 6.36
N THR A 108 16.93 -23.87 5.87
CA THR A 108 16.89 -23.44 4.47
C THR A 108 18.24 -22.79 4.08
N GLY A 109 18.56 -22.82 2.81
CA GLY A 109 19.73 -22.15 2.24
C GLY A 109 19.31 -21.07 1.25
N TYR A 110 19.98 -19.93 1.30
CA TYR A 110 19.80 -18.83 0.33
C TYR A 110 21.09 -18.61 -0.44
N ILE A 111 20.96 -18.38 -1.73
CA ILE A 111 22.07 -17.98 -2.60
C ILE A 111 21.65 -16.66 -3.27
N ASN A 112 22.35 -15.58 -2.93
CA ASN A 112 22.17 -14.29 -3.56
C ASN A 112 23.28 -14.09 -4.58
N ILE A 113 22.95 -13.67 -5.80
CA ILE A 113 23.90 -13.52 -6.92
C ILE A 113 23.66 -12.14 -7.56
N ASN A 114 24.76 -11.39 -7.72
CA ASN A 114 24.75 -10.16 -8.51
C ASN A 114 25.27 -10.43 -9.93
N TYR A 115 24.50 -10.02 -10.94
CA TYR A 115 24.94 -10.10 -12.33
C TYR A 115 25.85 -8.95 -12.69
N THR A 116 26.93 -9.28 -13.41
CA THR A 116 27.81 -8.30 -14.04
C THR A 116 27.55 -8.27 -15.55
N GLY A 117 27.81 -7.15 -16.21
CA GLY A 117 27.63 -6.99 -17.65
C GLY A 117 26.45 -6.10 -18.07
N SER A 118 26.20 -6.07 -19.37
CA SER A 118 25.11 -5.31 -19.99
C SER A 118 23.71 -5.89 -19.66
N ASN A 119 22.65 -5.13 -19.86
CA ASN A 119 21.28 -5.61 -19.62
C ASN A 119 20.90 -6.82 -20.48
N THR A 120 21.45 -6.93 -21.70
CA THR A 120 21.22 -8.09 -22.57
C THR A 120 21.90 -9.33 -22.02
N GLU A 121 23.15 -9.22 -21.59
CA GLU A 121 23.89 -10.33 -20.97
C GLU A 121 23.21 -10.79 -19.67
N LYS A 122 22.75 -9.87 -18.85
CA LYS A 122 21.99 -10.19 -17.62
C LYS A 122 20.73 -11.00 -17.91
N LYS A 123 19.93 -10.60 -18.93
CA LYS A 123 18.73 -11.37 -19.34
C LYS A 123 19.07 -12.77 -19.83
N THR A 124 20.16 -12.92 -20.58
CA THR A 124 20.61 -14.24 -21.05
C THR A 124 21.06 -15.12 -19.89
N GLN A 125 21.78 -14.56 -18.91
CA GLN A 125 22.19 -15.29 -17.71
C GLN A 125 20.98 -15.70 -16.85
N GLU A 126 19.98 -14.83 -16.70
CA GLU A 126 18.73 -15.15 -16.02
C GLU A 126 18.02 -16.34 -16.65
N SER A 127 17.82 -16.34 -17.97
CA SER A 127 17.20 -17.46 -18.69
C SER A 127 17.99 -18.77 -18.53
N ASN A 128 19.33 -18.70 -18.50
CA ASN A 128 20.16 -19.88 -18.28
C ASN A 128 20.00 -20.43 -16.87
N ILE A 129 19.92 -19.56 -15.85
CA ILE A 129 19.70 -19.97 -14.45
C ILE A 129 18.31 -20.58 -14.28
N GLU A 130 17.26 -20.00 -14.88
CA GLU A 130 15.91 -20.59 -14.91
C GLU A 130 15.92 -22.00 -15.49
N ALA A 131 16.57 -22.18 -16.64
CA ALA A 131 16.66 -23.49 -17.25
C ALA A 131 17.40 -24.52 -16.37
N ILE A 132 18.40 -24.08 -15.60
CA ILE A 132 19.10 -24.93 -14.64
C ILE A 132 18.16 -25.31 -13.47
N PHE A 133 17.42 -24.36 -12.90
CA PHE A 133 16.45 -24.64 -11.83
C PHE A 133 15.36 -25.60 -12.31
N ASP A 134 14.80 -25.38 -13.48
CA ASP A 134 13.79 -26.25 -14.08
C ASP A 134 14.31 -27.67 -14.32
N LYS A 135 15.55 -27.80 -14.74
CA LYS A 135 16.20 -29.09 -14.91
C LYS A 135 16.39 -29.81 -13.58
N LEU A 136 16.93 -29.13 -12.58
CA LEU A 136 17.18 -29.68 -11.25
C LEU A 136 15.87 -30.11 -10.55
N ASN A 137 14.81 -29.32 -10.67
CA ASN A 137 13.50 -29.65 -10.10
C ASN A 137 12.85 -30.86 -10.81
N ARG A 138 13.11 -31.09 -12.12
CA ARG A 138 12.65 -32.27 -12.85
C ARG A 138 13.44 -33.53 -12.50
N GLU A 139 14.73 -33.40 -12.29
CA GLU A 139 15.62 -34.55 -12.01
C GLU A 139 15.57 -35.03 -10.55
N LYS A 140 15.15 -34.17 -9.63
CA LYS A 140 15.03 -34.50 -8.20
C LYS A 140 13.68 -34.05 -7.63
N PRO A 141 12.59 -34.74 -8.00
CA PRO A 141 11.26 -34.38 -7.48
C PRO A 141 11.13 -34.47 -5.97
N ASP A 142 11.93 -35.32 -5.28
CA ASP A 142 11.96 -35.46 -3.83
C ASP A 142 13.00 -34.54 -3.14
N GLY A 143 13.89 -33.93 -3.93
CA GLY A 143 14.87 -32.97 -3.44
C GLY A 143 14.38 -31.56 -3.73
N TYR A 144 13.67 -30.95 -2.80
CA TYR A 144 13.17 -29.58 -2.96
C TYR A 144 14.34 -28.60 -3.14
N ILE A 145 14.62 -28.27 -4.38
CA ILE A 145 15.43 -27.10 -4.71
C ILE A 145 14.44 -25.96 -4.85
N GLY A 146 14.50 -25.05 -3.90
CA GLY A 146 13.56 -23.94 -3.79
C GLY A 146 13.46 -23.10 -5.04
N ASN A 147 12.51 -22.19 -5.07
CA ASN A 147 12.30 -21.26 -6.18
C ASN A 147 13.44 -20.23 -6.23
N GLY A 148 14.01 -20.03 -7.42
CA GLY A 148 14.87 -18.88 -7.72
C GLY A 148 14.02 -17.73 -8.26
N TYR A 149 14.28 -16.52 -7.81
CA TYR A 149 13.68 -15.31 -8.35
C TYR A 149 14.77 -14.38 -8.86
N THR A 150 14.63 -13.89 -10.07
CA THR A 150 15.51 -12.86 -10.60
C THR A 150 14.90 -11.48 -10.34
N ARG A 151 15.76 -10.46 -10.24
CA ARG A 151 15.30 -9.08 -10.08
C ARG A 151 14.40 -8.65 -11.25
N THR A 152 14.74 -9.06 -12.46
CA THR A 152 13.98 -8.71 -13.66
C THR A 152 12.60 -9.36 -13.64
N GLN A 153 12.50 -10.64 -13.31
CA GLN A 153 11.23 -11.33 -13.16
C GLN A 153 10.31 -10.68 -12.12
N LEU A 154 10.86 -10.41 -10.93
CA LEU A 154 10.10 -9.75 -9.87
C LEU A 154 9.62 -8.37 -10.30
N TYR A 155 10.46 -7.62 -10.99
CA TYR A 155 10.11 -6.31 -11.52
C TYR A 155 9.02 -6.40 -12.60
N GLU A 156 9.15 -7.30 -13.57
CA GLU A 156 8.17 -7.50 -14.65
C GLU A 156 6.83 -8.01 -14.11
N GLN A 157 6.83 -8.95 -13.15
CA GLN A 157 5.62 -9.42 -12.47
C GLN A 157 4.94 -8.29 -11.69
N SER A 158 5.71 -7.50 -10.95
CA SER A 158 5.19 -6.37 -10.18
C SER A 158 4.61 -5.30 -11.07
N LEU A 159 5.25 -4.99 -12.21
CA LEU A 159 4.72 -4.04 -13.20
C LEU A 159 3.43 -4.55 -13.84
N GLY A 160 3.38 -5.83 -14.22
CA GLY A 160 2.18 -6.42 -14.83
C GLY A 160 0.98 -6.38 -13.90
N LEU A 161 1.13 -6.86 -12.67
CA LEU A 161 0.08 -6.82 -11.65
C LEU A 161 -0.34 -5.40 -11.30
N SER A 162 0.64 -4.50 -11.11
CA SER A 162 0.37 -3.09 -10.79
C SER A 162 -0.39 -2.41 -11.93
N ALA A 163 -0.02 -2.65 -13.18
CA ALA A 163 -0.71 -2.08 -14.33
C ALA A 163 -2.18 -2.52 -14.40
N ILE A 164 -2.46 -3.81 -14.17
CA ILE A 164 -3.84 -4.33 -14.15
C ILE A 164 -4.64 -3.70 -13.02
N VAL A 165 -4.09 -3.65 -11.80
CA VAL A 165 -4.77 -3.07 -10.64
C VAL A 165 -5.05 -1.58 -10.84
N ILE A 166 -4.06 -0.82 -11.34
CA ILE A 166 -4.21 0.61 -11.64
C ILE A 166 -5.28 0.83 -12.72
N TYR A 167 -5.23 0.07 -13.82
CA TYR A 167 -6.21 0.16 -14.89
C TYR A 167 -7.64 -0.09 -14.39
N LEU A 168 -7.85 -1.20 -13.66
CA LEU A 168 -9.16 -1.53 -13.10
C LEU A 168 -9.64 -0.48 -12.10
N SER A 169 -8.76 0.02 -11.24
CA SER A 169 -9.10 1.03 -10.25
C SER A 169 -9.50 2.35 -10.90
N ILE A 170 -8.76 2.82 -11.89
CA ILE A 170 -9.07 4.05 -12.63
C ILE A 170 -10.39 3.87 -13.40
N TYR A 171 -10.55 2.74 -14.11
CA TYR A 171 -11.76 2.45 -14.87
C TYR A 171 -13.00 2.44 -13.98
N LEU A 172 -12.99 1.67 -12.89
CA LEU A 172 -14.10 1.61 -11.93
C LEU A 172 -14.36 2.97 -11.29
N GLY A 173 -13.30 3.68 -10.90
CA GLY A 173 -13.40 5.02 -10.31
C GLY A 173 -14.10 6.01 -11.24
N ILE A 174 -13.73 6.05 -12.52
CA ILE A 174 -14.36 6.91 -13.54
C ILE A 174 -15.82 6.51 -13.76
N VAL A 175 -16.10 5.22 -13.91
CA VAL A 175 -17.48 4.72 -14.11
C VAL A 175 -18.38 5.10 -12.93
N PHE A 176 -17.96 4.87 -11.69
CA PHE A 176 -18.72 5.25 -10.51
C PHE A 176 -18.90 6.75 -10.37
N LEU A 177 -17.86 7.54 -10.70
CA LEU A 177 -17.94 8.99 -10.63
C LEU A 177 -18.95 9.55 -11.66
N ILE A 178 -18.91 9.07 -12.91
CA ILE A 178 -19.87 9.48 -13.94
C ILE A 178 -21.28 9.04 -13.57
N ALA A 179 -21.46 7.79 -13.14
CA ALA A 179 -22.78 7.27 -12.75
C ALA A 179 -23.37 8.06 -11.58
N SER A 180 -22.60 8.33 -10.53
CA SER A 180 -23.04 9.13 -9.38
C SER A 180 -23.41 10.55 -9.78
N ALA A 181 -22.58 11.20 -10.59
CA ALA A 181 -22.84 12.55 -11.07
C ALA A 181 -24.09 12.61 -11.95
N ALA A 182 -24.29 11.62 -12.83
CA ALA A 182 -25.48 11.52 -13.68
C ALA A 182 -26.76 11.34 -12.86
N VAL A 183 -26.76 10.46 -11.86
CA VAL A 183 -27.90 10.24 -10.95
C VAL A 183 -28.24 11.53 -10.20
N LEU A 184 -27.24 12.21 -9.61
CA LEU A 184 -27.45 13.47 -8.91
C LEU A 184 -27.96 14.57 -9.85
N ALA A 185 -27.43 14.66 -11.07
CA ALA A 185 -27.88 15.63 -12.05
C ALA A 185 -29.32 15.38 -12.48
N LEU A 186 -29.70 14.13 -12.79
CA LEU A 186 -31.06 13.77 -13.14
C LEU A 186 -32.04 14.07 -12.02
N GLN A 187 -31.69 13.74 -10.77
CA GLN A 187 -32.49 14.05 -9.60
C GLN A 187 -32.71 15.56 -9.44
N GLN A 188 -31.64 16.37 -9.61
CA GLN A 188 -31.75 17.82 -9.53
C GLN A 188 -32.54 18.43 -10.67
N LEU A 189 -32.46 17.89 -11.88
CA LEU A 189 -33.26 18.38 -13.02
C LEU A 189 -34.74 18.01 -12.89
N SER A 190 -35.05 16.83 -12.32
CA SER A 190 -36.43 16.46 -11.97
C SER A 190 -37.01 17.42 -10.92
N GLU A 191 -36.27 17.67 -9.84
CA GLU A 191 -36.67 18.63 -8.80
C GLU A 191 -36.83 20.04 -9.36
N ALA A 192 -35.99 20.43 -10.34
CA ALA A 192 -36.16 21.73 -11.02
C ALA A 192 -37.50 21.83 -11.74
N SER A 193 -37.89 20.77 -12.44
CA SER A 193 -39.19 20.69 -13.14
C SER A 193 -40.37 20.80 -12.18
N ASP A 194 -40.34 20.02 -11.09
CA ASP A 194 -41.41 20.00 -10.09
C ASP A 194 -41.50 21.31 -9.32
N SER A 195 -40.41 22.02 -9.17
CA SER A 195 -40.33 23.31 -8.47
C SER A 195 -40.76 24.54 -9.30
N ILE A 196 -41.06 24.40 -10.59
CA ILE A 196 -41.44 25.52 -11.47
C ILE A 196 -42.59 26.36 -10.88
N ASN A 197 -43.68 25.69 -10.47
CA ASN A 197 -44.85 26.36 -9.94
C ASN A 197 -44.55 27.05 -8.60
N ARG A 198 -43.71 26.47 -7.77
CA ARG A 198 -43.26 27.06 -6.51
C ARG A 198 -42.50 28.36 -6.75
N TYR A 199 -41.55 28.36 -7.68
CA TYR A 199 -40.80 29.59 -8.03
C TYR A 199 -41.65 30.63 -8.76
N LYS A 200 -42.65 30.23 -9.54
CA LYS A 200 -43.65 31.16 -10.10
C LYS A 200 -44.47 31.87 -9.02
N ALA A 201 -44.94 31.14 -8.01
CA ALA A 201 -45.68 31.70 -6.87
C ALA A 201 -44.82 32.69 -6.07
N LEU A 202 -43.52 32.32 -5.80
CA LEU A 202 -42.58 33.20 -5.10
C LEU A 202 -42.38 34.54 -5.84
N ARG A 203 -42.28 34.52 -7.18
CA ARG A 203 -42.18 35.76 -7.97
C ARG A 203 -43.43 36.62 -7.87
N LYS A 204 -44.64 36.03 -7.83
CA LYS A 204 -45.89 36.81 -7.70
C LYS A 204 -45.96 37.58 -6.39
N ILE A 205 -45.31 37.10 -5.33
CA ILE A 205 -45.25 37.78 -4.03
C ILE A 205 -44.02 38.68 -3.87
N GLY A 206 -43.28 38.96 -4.98
CA GLY A 206 -42.23 39.96 -5.01
C GLY A 206 -40.80 39.41 -4.74
N VAL A 207 -40.59 38.11 -4.72
CA VAL A 207 -39.22 37.52 -4.54
C VAL A 207 -38.39 37.80 -5.80
N THR A 208 -37.21 38.37 -5.62
CA THR A 208 -36.33 38.75 -6.73
C THR A 208 -35.62 37.52 -7.33
N ASP A 209 -35.26 37.62 -8.62
CA ASP A 209 -34.47 36.55 -9.30
C ASP A 209 -33.11 36.30 -8.64
N LYS A 210 -32.53 37.30 -7.94
CA LYS A 210 -31.29 37.11 -7.17
C LYS A 210 -31.49 36.17 -5.96
N MET A 211 -32.61 36.34 -5.28
CA MET A 211 -32.96 35.47 -4.14
C MET A 211 -33.26 34.04 -4.61
N ILE A 212 -34.00 33.87 -5.72
CA ILE A 212 -34.29 32.58 -6.34
C ILE A 212 -32.96 31.88 -6.75
N ASN A 213 -32.06 32.58 -7.44
CA ASN A 213 -30.80 32.00 -7.84
C ASN A 213 -29.92 31.56 -6.65
N LYS A 214 -29.95 32.33 -5.55
CA LYS A 214 -29.27 31.97 -4.30
C LYS A 214 -29.87 30.71 -3.68
N SER A 215 -31.19 30.61 -3.66
CA SER A 215 -31.88 29.41 -3.16
C SER A 215 -31.51 28.16 -3.97
N ILE A 216 -31.57 28.27 -5.32
CA ILE A 216 -31.19 27.17 -6.21
C ILE A 216 -29.71 26.76 -5.97
N PHE A 217 -28.81 27.74 -5.83
CA PHE A 217 -27.40 27.45 -5.56
C PHE A 217 -27.22 26.68 -4.25
N ILE A 218 -27.83 27.14 -3.17
CA ILE A 218 -27.74 26.48 -1.85
C ILE A 218 -28.33 25.08 -1.91
N GLN A 219 -29.48 24.94 -2.53
CA GLN A 219 -30.15 23.63 -2.68
C GLN A 219 -29.26 22.65 -3.44
N THR A 220 -28.76 23.05 -4.62
CA THR A 220 -27.83 22.22 -5.40
C THR A 220 -26.55 21.91 -4.63
N LEU A 221 -26.02 22.90 -3.88
CA LEU A 221 -24.82 22.70 -3.06
C LEU A 221 -25.02 21.64 -1.97
N ILE A 222 -26.18 21.63 -1.33
CA ILE A 222 -26.49 20.62 -0.30
C ILE A 222 -26.60 19.23 -0.93
N TYR A 223 -27.30 19.10 -2.06
CA TYR A 223 -27.46 17.81 -2.75
C TYR A 223 -26.14 17.22 -3.25
N PHE A 224 -25.21 18.05 -3.72
CA PHE A 224 -23.90 17.61 -4.15
C PHE A 224 -22.91 17.51 -2.98
N GLY A 225 -22.98 18.45 -2.04
CA GLY A 225 -22.01 18.55 -0.95
C GLY A 225 -22.17 17.49 0.12
N ALA A 226 -23.41 17.11 0.49
CA ALA A 226 -23.63 16.14 1.56
C ALA A 226 -23.10 14.74 1.21
N PRO A 227 -23.39 14.14 0.02
CA PRO A 227 -22.79 12.87 -0.36
C PRO A 227 -21.25 12.95 -0.49
N LEU A 228 -20.72 14.05 -1.02
CA LEU A 228 -19.28 14.25 -1.15
C LEU A 228 -18.58 14.33 0.21
N ALA A 229 -19.16 15.08 1.16
CA ALA A 229 -18.62 15.16 2.52
C ALA A 229 -18.60 13.79 3.21
N LEU A 230 -19.67 13.01 3.06
CA LEU A 230 -19.73 11.64 3.58
C LEU A 230 -18.71 10.72 2.91
N ALA A 231 -18.54 10.82 1.60
CA ALA A 231 -17.54 10.05 0.85
C ALA A 231 -16.12 10.38 1.31
N ILE A 232 -15.79 11.67 1.52
CA ILE A 232 -14.49 12.09 2.06
C ILE A 232 -14.27 11.54 3.46
N ALA A 233 -15.27 11.60 4.34
CA ALA A 233 -15.17 11.06 5.70
C ALA A 233 -14.87 9.55 5.69
N HIS A 234 -15.58 8.76 4.88
CA HIS A 234 -15.31 7.33 4.70
C HIS A 234 -13.93 7.07 4.09
N SER A 235 -13.51 7.89 3.11
CA SER A 235 -12.20 7.74 2.47
C SER A 235 -11.03 7.98 3.44
N ILE A 236 -11.17 8.91 4.38
CA ILE A 236 -10.15 9.15 5.42
C ILE A 236 -9.93 7.89 6.25
N VAL A 237 -11.02 7.24 6.69
CA VAL A 237 -10.93 5.99 7.47
C VAL A 237 -10.33 4.87 6.63
N ALA A 238 -10.78 4.72 5.38
CA ALA A 238 -10.27 3.70 4.47
C ALA A 238 -8.76 3.87 4.19
N ILE A 239 -8.32 5.11 3.92
CA ILE A 239 -6.90 5.43 3.68
C ILE A 239 -6.06 5.13 4.92
N TYR A 240 -6.56 5.45 6.12
CA TYR A 240 -5.87 5.14 7.36
C TYR A 240 -5.64 3.64 7.52
N VAL A 241 -6.69 2.82 7.34
CA VAL A 241 -6.60 1.35 7.45
C VAL A 241 -5.68 0.75 6.38
N VAL A 242 -5.80 1.22 5.13
CA VAL A 242 -4.95 0.75 4.02
C VAL A 242 -3.49 1.15 4.24
N ASN A 243 -3.24 2.37 4.72
CA ASN A 243 -1.89 2.83 5.04
C ASN A 243 -1.25 2.00 6.15
N ASP A 244 -2.00 1.64 7.19
CA ASP A 244 -1.53 0.76 8.27
C ASP A 244 -1.17 -0.63 7.74
N PHE A 245 -2.02 -1.19 6.87
CA PHE A 245 -1.76 -2.48 6.22
C PHE A 245 -0.53 -2.45 5.30
N ILE A 246 -0.40 -1.42 4.45
CA ILE A 246 0.74 -1.29 3.52
C ILE A 246 2.03 -1.02 4.29
N SER A 247 1.98 -0.21 5.34
CA SER A 247 3.12 0.08 6.20
C SER A 247 3.66 -1.17 6.90
N ALA A 248 2.81 -2.16 7.15
CA ALA A 248 3.24 -3.47 7.66
C ALA A 248 4.08 -4.27 6.64
N LEU A 249 3.95 -3.97 5.35
CA LEU A 249 4.66 -4.64 4.25
C LEU A 249 5.87 -3.85 3.72
N GLY A 250 6.04 -2.58 4.14
CA GLY A 250 7.15 -1.71 3.73
C GLY A 250 6.83 -0.23 3.94
N SER A 251 7.85 0.61 3.99
CA SER A 251 7.71 2.05 4.23
C SER A 251 7.19 2.80 3.00
N THR A 252 5.88 2.86 2.81
CA THR A 252 5.25 3.61 1.72
C THR A 252 4.28 4.64 2.27
N ASN A 253 4.42 5.90 1.89
CA ASN A 253 3.50 6.95 2.30
C ASN A 253 2.48 7.24 1.18
N ILE A 254 1.25 6.75 1.34
CA ILE A 254 0.17 6.92 0.36
C ILE A 254 -0.60 8.25 0.49
N ILE A 255 -0.32 9.06 1.53
CA ILE A 255 -1.08 10.28 1.83
C ILE A 255 -0.96 11.30 0.70
N ILE A 256 0.24 11.51 0.15
CA ILE A 256 0.46 12.46 -0.95
C ILE A 256 -0.34 12.05 -2.18
N SER A 257 -0.30 10.76 -2.54
CA SER A 257 -1.06 10.23 -3.68
C SER A 257 -2.58 10.39 -3.47
N ALA A 258 -3.06 10.13 -2.26
CA ALA A 258 -4.47 10.31 -1.90
C ALA A 258 -4.91 11.78 -2.02
N LEU A 259 -4.08 12.74 -1.60
CA LEU A 259 -4.37 14.17 -1.74
C LEU A 259 -4.43 14.61 -3.20
N ILE A 260 -3.54 14.12 -4.06
CA ILE A 260 -3.56 14.41 -5.50
C ILE A 260 -4.87 13.90 -6.12
N ILE A 261 -5.26 12.65 -5.81
CA ILE A 261 -6.50 12.06 -6.30
C ILE A 261 -7.72 12.85 -5.80
N LEU A 262 -7.73 13.27 -4.53
CA LEU A 262 -8.81 14.10 -3.98
C LEU A 262 -8.98 15.40 -4.76
N VAL A 263 -7.89 16.09 -5.10
CA VAL A 263 -7.94 17.31 -5.90
C VAL A 263 -8.56 17.06 -7.28
N PHE A 264 -8.17 15.98 -7.97
CA PHE A 264 -8.76 15.60 -9.25
C PHE A 264 -10.26 15.32 -9.14
N ILE A 265 -10.69 14.57 -8.12
CA ILE A 265 -12.11 14.28 -7.88
C ILE A 265 -12.88 15.57 -7.64
N LEU A 266 -12.37 16.49 -6.81
CA LEU A 266 -13.01 17.76 -6.53
C LEU A 266 -13.15 18.63 -7.78
N LEU A 267 -12.16 18.67 -8.67
CA LEU A 267 -12.23 19.41 -9.93
C LEU A 267 -13.33 18.85 -10.83
N ILE A 268 -13.39 17.54 -11.04
CA ILE A 268 -14.40 16.91 -11.89
C ILE A 268 -15.80 17.11 -11.29
N TYR A 269 -15.94 16.89 -9.99
CA TYR A 269 -17.20 17.01 -9.28
C TYR A 269 -17.73 18.45 -9.29
N SER A 270 -16.85 19.44 -9.18
CA SER A 270 -17.18 20.86 -9.33
C SER A 270 -17.69 21.20 -10.73
N GLY A 271 -17.14 20.57 -11.77
CA GLY A 271 -17.63 20.69 -13.13
C GLY A 271 -19.09 20.21 -13.28
N TYR A 272 -19.38 19.02 -12.73
CA TYR A 272 -20.76 18.48 -12.72
C TYR A 272 -21.73 19.34 -11.91
N PHE A 273 -21.30 19.82 -10.74
CA PHE A 273 -22.09 20.75 -9.94
C PHE A 273 -22.44 22.01 -10.72
N TYR A 274 -21.44 22.63 -11.38
CA TYR A 274 -21.64 23.85 -12.16
C TYR A 274 -22.60 23.63 -13.34
N ALA A 275 -22.44 22.53 -14.08
CA ALA A 275 -23.31 22.17 -15.19
C ALA A 275 -24.75 21.96 -14.73
N THR A 276 -24.94 21.23 -13.62
CA THR A 276 -26.27 20.96 -13.04
C THR A 276 -26.93 22.23 -12.52
N TYR A 277 -26.22 23.06 -11.76
CA TYR A 277 -26.71 24.36 -11.27
C TYR A 277 -27.14 25.26 -12.41
N THR A 278 -26.35 25.36 -13.48
CA THR A 278 -26.64 26.20 -14.64
C THR A 278 -27.89 25.69 -15.38
N SER A 279 -28.03 24.38 -15.53
CA SER A 279 -29.19 23.74 -16.15
C SER A 279 -30.46 23.94 -15.32
N TYR A 280 -30.38 23.74 -14.00
CA TYR A 280 -31.49 24.02 -13.08
C TYR A 280 -31.97 25.47 -13.22
N LYS A 281 -31.05 26.43 -13.14
CA LYS A 281 -31.30 27.85 -13.30
C LYS A 281 -31.97 28.17 -14.65
N LYS A 282 -31.55 27.52 -15.74
CA LYS A 282 -32.10 27.71 -17.08
C LYS A 282 -33.55 27.21 -17.17
N ILE A 283 -33.86 26.06 -16.58
CA ILE A 283 -35.22 25.51 -16.52
C ILE A 283 -36.17 26.50 -15.81
N ILE A 284 -35.80 26.98 -14.64
CA ILE A 284 -36.63 27.93 -13.86
C ILE A 284 -36.73 29.28 -14.54
N LYS A 285 -35.73 29.74 -15.31
CA LYS A 285 -35.78 31.01 -16.06
C LYS A 285 -36.60 30.91 -17.32
N ASN A 286 -36.50 29.85 -18.10
CA ASN A 286 -37.24 29.70 -19.36
C ASN A 286 -38.75 29.64 -19.16
N ASN A 287 -39.23 29.06 -18.06
CA ASN A 287 -40.61 29.02 -17.68
C ASN A 287 -41.20 30.37 -17.14
N LYS A 288 -40.36 31.44 -17.14
CA LYS A 288 -40.81 32.82 -16.85
C LYS A 288 -41.68 33.38 -17.97
N ARG A 289 -41.49 32.94 -19.24
CA ARG A 289 -42.20 33.47 -20.43
C ARG A 289 -43.67 33.05 -20.57
N GLY A 290 -44.18 32.18 -19.76
CA GLY A 290 -45.60 31.77 -19.75
C GLY A 290 -46.47 32.54 -18.75
N LEU A 291 -46.03 33.74 -18.31
CA LEU A 291 -46.75 34.57 -17.33
C LEU A 291 -47.34 35.85 -17.93
N TYR A 292 -47.32 36.00 -19.25
CA TYR A 292 -47.95 37.12 -19.98
C TYR A 292 -49.00 36.56 -20.92
#